data_fd40753e5c2c025c3e27e849e8d9207e
#
_entry.id   fd40753e5c2c025c3e27e849e8d9207e
#
_cell.length_a   1.000
_cell.length_b   1.000
_cell.length_c   1.000
_cell.angle_alpha   90.00
_cell.angle_beta   90.00
_cell.angle_gamma   90.00
#
_symmetry.space_group_name_H-M   'P 1'
#
loop_
_entity.id
_entity.type
_entity.pdbx_description
1 polymer ?
#
loop_
_entity_poly.entity_id
_entity_poly.type
_entity_poly.pdbx_seq_one_letter_code
_entity_poly.pdbx_strand_id
1 'polypeptide(L)'
;MPTPVALRFVTVEFRILGPLQVLRDGQAVEPGSPKQRALLLNLLVHHGQVVPRDRLIEDLWAGSPPSTGLGVLQNYVSQLRRALGADVVVTRGPGYALEVEPPDVDAVRFERLVDDARVALRDGDPAEAVRLTRQALALWRGPALADVA
;
A
#
# COMPACT_ATOMS: atom_id res chain seq x y z
N MET A 1 -20.59 -24.75 -23.22
CA MET A 1 -19.34 -24.00 -22.94
C MET A 1 -19.32 -23.67 -21.47
N PRO A 2 -18.40 -24.23 -20.71
CA PRO A 2 -18.24 -23.74 -19.36
C PRO A 2 -17.79 -22.29 -19.41
N THR A 3 -18.55 -21.43 -18.76
CA THR A 3 -18.10 -20.06 -18.51
C THR A 3 -16.75 -20.15 -17.81
N PRO A 4 -15.70 -19.49 -18.30
CA PRO A 4 -14.46 -19.48 -17.55
C PRO A 4 -14.80 -18.99 -16.15
N VAL A 5 -14.48 -19.79 -15.16
CA VAL A 5 -14.52 -19.35 -13.77
C VAL A 5 -13.65 -18.12 -13.74
N ALA A 6 -14.25 -16.94 -13.64
CA ALA A 6 -13.50 -15.74 -13.40
C ALA A 6 -12.67 -16.01 -12.15
N LEU A 7 -11.38 -16.18 -12.33
CA LEU A 7 -10.44 -16.20 -11.23
C LEU A 7 -10.69 -14.90 -10.49
N ARG A 8 -11.44 -14.97 -9.39
CA ARG A 8 -11.64 -13.83 -8.50
C ARG A 8 -10.31 -13.61 -7.82
N PHE A 9 -9.50 -12.78 -8.45
CA PHE A 9 -8.38 -12.20 -7.75
C PHE A 9 -8.95 -11.30 -6.67
N VAL A 10 -8.63 -11.60 -5.42
CA VAL A 10 -8.91 -10.70 -4.32
C VAL A 10 -8.17 -9.40 -4.61
N THR A 11 -8.92 -8.32 -4.81
CA THR A 11 -8.33 -7.01 -5.03
C THR A 11 -8.10 -6.34 -3.68
N VAL A 12 -6.88 -5.90 -3.43
CA VAL A 12 -6.52 -5.12 -2.24
C VAL A 12 -6.08 -3.75 -2.70
N GLU A 13 -6.74 -2.71 -2.18
CA GLU A 13 -6.42 -1.32 -2.49
C GLU A 13 -5.87 -0.65 -1.23
N PHE A 14 -4.80 0.11 -1.40
CA PHE A 14 -4.15 0.85 -0.33
C PHE A 14 -4.31 2.35 -0.56
N ARG A 15 -4.80 3.05 0.45
CA ARG A 15 -4.99 4.49 0.42
C ARG A 15 -4.12 5.14 1.49
N ILE A 16 -3.15 5.94 1.05
CA ILE A 16 -2.21 6.64 1.90
C ILE A 16 -2.26 8.18 1.72
N LEU A 17 -3.09 8.66 0.82
CA LEU A 17 -3.33 10.10 0.62
C LEU A 17 -4.42 10.60 1.58
N GLY A 18 -4.15 10.45 2.85
CA GLY A 18 -5.01 10.68 3.99
C GLY A 18 -4.66 9.68 5.08
N PRO A 19 -5.54 9.45 6.06
CA PRO A 19 -5.38 8.33 6.99
C PRO A 19 -5.27 7.01 6.23
N LEU A 20 -4.42 6.10 6.72
CA LEU A 20 -4.26 4.78 6.11
C LEU A 20 -5.60 4.07 6.03
N GLN A 21 -5.96 3.66 4.83
CA GLN A 21 -7.15 2.86 4.58
C GLN A 21 -6.78 1.71 3.66
N VAL A 22 -7.22 0.51 4.01
CA VAL A 22 -7.06 -0.69 3.20
C VAL A 22 -8.44 -1.18 2.82
N LEU A 23 -8.63 -1.46 1.54
CA LEU A 23 -9.87 -2.03 1.01
C LEU A 23 -9.58 -3.40 0.43
N ARG A 24 -10.36 -4.38 0.81
CA ARG A 24 -10.33 -5.72 0.22
C ARG A 24 -11.67 -5.97 -0.45
N ASP A 25 -11.65 -6.18 -1.75
CA ASP A 25 -12.87 -6.31 -2.57
C ASP A 25 -13.85 -5.14 -2.35
N GLY A 26 -13.32 -3.92 -2.21
CA GLY A 26 -14.10 -2.71 -2.00
C GLY A 26 -14.58 -2.47 -0.57
N GLN A 27 -14.27 -3.35 0.37
CA GLN A 27 -14.65 -3.21 1.77
C GLN A 27 -13.46 -2.85 2.65
N ALA A 28 -13.65 -1.91 3.57
CA ALA A 28 -12.61 -1.49 4.49
C ALA A 28 -12.18 -2.64 5.40
N VAL A 29 -10.88 -2.82 5.51
CA VAL A 29 -10.25 -3.83 6.37
C VAL A 29 -9.38 -3.12 7.39
N GLU A 30 -9.49 -3.49 8.65
CA GLU A 30 -8.63 -2.96 9.70
C GLU A 30 -7.28 -3.68 9.70
N PRO A 31 -6.17 -2.96 9.46
CA PRO A 31 -4.85 -3.60 9.41
C PRO A 31 -4.27 -3.97 10.79
N GLY A 32 -4.92 -3.60 11.88
CA GLY A 32 -4.56 -4.01 13.22
C GLY A 32 -3.97 -2.89 14.09
N SER A 33 -3.09 -3.27 15.01
CA SER A 33 -2.47 -2.36 16.01
C SER A 33 -1.62 -1.27 15.34
N PRO A 34 -1.24 -0.21 16.08
CA PRO A 34 -0.37 0.84 15.53
C PRO A 34 0.94 0.30 14.94
N LYS A 35 1.57 -0.69 15.57
CA LYS A 35 2.80 -1.29 15.02
C LYS A 35 2.55 -2.14 13.77
N GLN A 36 1.42 -2.82 13.69
CA GLN A 36 1.03 -3.52 12.46
C GLN A 36 0.77 -2.55 11.32
N ARG A 37 0.12 -1.41 11.60
CA ARG A 37 -0.08 -0.34 10.63
C ARG A 37 1.26 0.24 10.18
N ALA A 38 2.18 0.47 11.10
CA ALA A 38 3.53 0.95 10.79
C ALA A 38 4.31 -0.05 9.93
N LEU A 39 4.19 -1.34 10.21
CA LEU A 39 4.78 -2.40 9.38
C LEU A 39 4.22 -2.37 7.96
N LEU A 40 2.91 -2.31 7.82
CA LEU A 40 2.27 -2.24 6.51
C LEU A 40 2.73 -1.02 5.72
N LEU A 41 2.82 0.14 6.36
CA LEU A 41 3.30 1.36 5.73
C LEU A 41 4.75 1.27 5.28
N ASN A 42 5.62 0.68 6.10
CA ASN A 42 7.02 0.45 5.73
C ASN A 42 7.11 -0.41 4.46
N LEU A 43 6.34 -1.48 4.41
CA LEU A 43 6.29 -2.35 3.24
C LEU A 43 5.67 -1.64 2.03
N LEU A 44 4.66 -0.78 2.24
CA LEU A 44 4.01 -0.01 1.18
C LEU A 44 4.95 1.01 0.54
N VAL A 45 5.69 1.75 1.35
CA VAL A 45 6.69 2.72 0.86
C VAL A 45 7.74 2.03 0.00
N HIS A 46 8.06 0.79 0.31
CA HIS A 46 9.05 -0.02 -0.40
C HIS A 46 8.40 -1.12 -1.27
N HIS A 47 7.15 -0.92 -1.69
CA HIS A 47 6.43 -1.97 -2.43
C HIS A 47 7.24 -2.48 -3.64
N GLY A 48 7.15 -3.78 -3.88
CA GLY A 48 7.94 -4.44 -4.91
C GLY A 48 9.40 -4.70 -4.53
N GLN A 49 9.84 -4.25 -3.35
CA GLN A 49 11.21 -4.45 -2.85
C GLN A 49 11.19 -5.28 -1.57
N VAL A 50 12.22 -6.07 -1.37
CA VAL A 50 12.41 -6.81 -0.13
C VAL A 50 12.96 -5.88 0.94
N VAL A 51 12.29 -5.81 2.09
CA VAL A 51 12.78 -5.11 3.26
C VAL A 51 13.31 -6.17 4.24
N PRO A 52 14.60 -6.13 4.60
CA PRO A 52 15.18 -7.09 5.54
C PRO A 52 14.49 -7.06 6.90
N ARG A 53 14.35 -8.24 7.53
CA ARG A 53 13.74 -8.37 8.86
C ARG A 53 14.39 -7.47 9.89
N ASP A 54 15.73 -7.42 9.90
CA ASP A 54 16.47 -6.59 10.85
C ASP A 54 16.13 -5.11 10.70
N ARG A 55 15.98 -4.64 9.47
CA ARG A 55 15.59 -3.25 9.21
C ARG A 55 14.16 -2.97 9.66
N LEU A 56 13.23 -3.88 9.39
CA LEU A 56 11.86 -3.74 9.85
C LEU A 56 11.77 -3.68 11.38
N ILE A 57 12.53 -4.52 12.06
CA ILE A 57 12.60 -4.53 13.53
C ILE A 57 13.17 -3.20 14.03
N GLU A 58 14.27 -2.74 13.46
CA GLU A 58 14.89 -1.47 13.79
C GLU A 58 13.89 -0.31 13.66
N ASP A 59 13.19 -0.25 12.52
CA ASP A 59 12.24 0.81 12.23
C ASP A 59 11.01 0.77 13.14
N LEU A 60 10.49 -0.43 13.43
CA LEU A 60 9.29 -0.59 14.27
C LEU A 60 9.51 -0.18 15.72
N TRP A 61 10.72 -0.35 16.24
CA TRP A 61 11.05 -0.03 17.64
C TRP A 61 12.03 1.13 17.78
N ALA A 62 12.21 1.91 16.70
CA ALA A 62 13.04 3.12 16.70
C ALA A 62 14.45 2.90 17.31
N GLY A 63 15.10 1.79 16.94
CA GLY A 63 16.46 1.46 17.38
C GLY A 63 16.54 0.77 18.74
N SER A 64 15.41 0.50 19.40
CA SER A 64 15.37 -0.17 20.72
C SER A 64 14.44 -1.38 20.70
N PRO A 65 14.72 -2.40 19.88
CA PRO A 65 13.85 -3.55 19.78
C PRO A 65 13.92 -4.43 21.02
N PRO A 66 12.80 -5.08 21.41
CA PRO A 66 12.83 -6.10 22.45
C PRO A 66 13.59 -7.34 21.97
N SER A 67 14.07 -8.18 22.89
CA SER A 67 14.72 -9.44 22.55
C SER A 67 13.82 -10.39 21.75
N THR A 68 12.49 -10.22 21.85
CA THR A 68 11.46 -11.00 21.14
C THR A 68 11.05 -10.36 19.81
N GLY A 69 11.76 -9.33 19.35
CA GLY A 69 11.38 -8.54 18.18
C GLY A 69 11.10 -9.36 16.92
N LEU A 70 11.92 -10.38 16.64
CA LEU A 70 11.71 -11.23 15.47
C LEU A 70 10.39 -12.01 15.56
N GLY A 71 10.10 -12.61 16.71
CA GLY A 71 8.84 -13.34 16.92
C GLY A 71 7.62 -12.44 16.81
N VAL A 72 7.70 -11.23 17.35
CA VAL A 72 6.64 -10.23 17.26
C VAL A 72 6.43 -9.80 15.81
N LEU A 73 7.51 -9.54 15.06
CA LEU A 73 7.43 -9.23 13.65
C LEU A 73 6.72 -10.34 12.86
N GLN A 74 7.12 -11.58 13.08
CA GLN A 74 6.51 -12.74 12.41
C GLN A 74 5.01 -12.84 12.72
N ASN A 75 4.62 -12.55 13.96
CA ASN A 75 3.22 -12.53 14.34
C ASN A 75 2.44 -11.41 13.63
N TYR A 76 3.01 -10.23 13.54
CA TYR A 76 2.40 -9.12 12.79
C TYR A 76 2.22 -9.46 11.31
N VAL A 77 3.22 -10.07 10.69
CA VAL A 77 3.13 -10.53 9.29
C VAL A 77 1.99 -11.55 9.14
N SER A 78 1.88 -12.51 10.05
CA SER A 78 0.79 -13.49 10.03
C SER A 78 -0.58 -12.82 10.12
N GLN A 79 -0.72 -11.83 10.97
CA GLN A 79 -1.97 -11.09 11.13
C GLN A 79 -2.30 -10.26 9.90
N LEU A 80 -1.32 -9.61 9.29
CA LEU A 80 -1.52 -8.90 8.02
C LEU A 80 -1.97 -9.85 6.90
N ARG A 81 -1.38 -11.03 6.82
CA ARG A 81 -1.78 -12.05 5.83
C ARG A 81 -3.22 -12.51 6.02
N ARG A 82 -3.68 -12.63 7.26
CA ARG A 82 -5.09 -12.97 7.54
C ARG A 82 -6.04 -11.85 7.10
N ALA A 83 -5.66 -10.60 7.33
CA ALA A 83 -6.48 -9.46 6.98
C ALA A 83 -6.50 -9.18 5.48
N LEU A 84 -5.34 -9.26 4.81
CA LEU A 84 -5.15 -8.82 3.44
C LEU A 84 -5.17 -9.96 2.40
N GLY A 85 -4.93 -11.17 2.84
CA GLY A 85 -4.73 -12.33 1.97
C GLY A 85 -3.29 -12.83 2.02
N ALA A 86 -3.11 -14.14 1.81
CA ALA A 86 -1.82 -14.81 1.99
C ALA A 86 -0.75 -14.35 0.97
N ASP A 87 -1.17 -13.83 -0.18
CA ASP A 87 -0.29 -13.49 -1.29
C ASP A 87 0.16 -12.03 -1.30
N VAL A 88 -0.34 -11.20 -0.38
CA VAL A 88 -0.04 -9.76 -0.35
C VAL A 88 1.31 -9.48 0.32
N VAL A 89 1.60 -10.13 1.44
CA VAL A 89 2.89 -10.03 2.12
C VAL A 89 3.64 -11.33 1.89
N VAL A 90 4.72 -11.26 1.13
CA VAL A 90 5.50 -12.44 0.75
C VAL A 90 6.84 -12.46 1.47
N THR A 91 7.29 -13.65 1.82
CA THR A 91 8.63 -13.87 2.35
C THR A 91 9.60 -14.05 1.19
N ARG A 92 10.65 -13.22 1.15
CA ARG A 92 11.70 -13.32 0.14
C ARG A 92 13.07 -13.14 0.78
N GLY A 93 13.95 -14.13 0.61
CA GLY A 93 15.30 -14.06 1.15
C GLY A 93 15.32 -13.65 2.63
N PRO A 94 16.07 -12.57 3.00
CA PRO A 94 16.21 -12.16 4.39
C PRO A 94 15.04 -11.35 4.94
N GLY A 95 13.96 -11.16 4.17
CA GLY A 95 12.92 -10.22 4.56
C GLY A 95 11.55 -10.49 3.97
N TYR A 96 10.76 -9.41 3.92
CA TYR A 96 9.41 -9.41 3.41
C TYR A 96 9.24 -8.36 2.31
N ALA A 97 8.31 -8.61 1.41
CA ALA A 97 7.93 -7.66 0.38
C ALA A 97 6.40 -7.60 0.29
N LEU A 98 5.90 -6.43 -0.08
CA LEU A 98 4.50 -6.25 -0.38
C LEU A 98 4.29 -6.42 -1.89
N GLU A 99 3.51 -7.42 -2.27
CA GLU A 99 3.12 -7.66 -3.65
C GLU A 99 1.82 -6.93 -3.93
N VAL A 100 1.92 -5.81 -4.63
CA VAL A 100 0.77 -5.01 -5.03
C VAL A 100 0.93 -4.57 -6.47
N GLU A 101 -0.17 -4.51 -7.19
CA GLU A 101 -0.19 -3.84 -8.47
C GLU A 101 -0.10 -2.33 -8.24
N PRO A 102 0.80 -1.62 -8.95
CA PRO A 102 0.97 -0.19 -8.72
C PRO A 102 -0.34 0.63 -8.71
N PRO A 103 -1.33 0.38 -9.59
CA PRO A 103 -2.60 1.11 -9.54
C PRO A 103 -3.42 0.91 -8.27
N ASP A 104 -3.13 -0.13 -7.49
CA ASP A 104 -3.84 -0.41 -6.25
C ASP A 104 -3.38 0.47 -5.08
N VAL A 105 -2.36 1.30 -5.30
CA VAL A 105 -1.91 2.32 -4.35
C VAL A 105 -2.32 3.70 -4.85
N ASP A 106 -3.11 4.43 -4.06
CA ASP A 106 -3.64 5.73 -4.48
C ASP A 106 -2.55 6.77 -4.80
N ALA A 107 -1.45 6.76 -4.07
CA ALA A 107 -0.32 7.65 -4.35
C ALA A 107 0.27 7.40 -5.74
N VAL A 108 0.35 6.14 -6.18
CA VAL A 108 0.83 5.79 -7.52
C VAL A 108 -0.17 6.27 -8.59
N ARG A 109 -1.46 6.10 -8.34
CA ARG A 109 -2.49 6.64 -9.24
C ARG A 109 -2.42 8.15 -9.35
N PHE A 110 -2.21 8.84 -8.24
CA PHE A 110 -2.03 10.28 -8.21
C PHE A 110 -0.87 10.72 -9.11
N GLU A 111 0.30 10.12 -8.94
CA GLU A 111 1.49 10.43 -9.74
C GLU A 111 1.25 10.21 -11.23
N ARG A 112 0.61 9.11 -11.60
CA ARG A 112 0.26 8.82 -13.01
C ARG A 112 -0.69 9.85 -13.60
N LEU A 113 -1.71 10.24 -12.85
CA LEU A 113 -2.67 11.25 -13.29
C LEU A 113 -1.98 12.61 -13.50
N VAL A 114 -1.07 12.99 -12.62
CA VAL A 114 -0.27 14.22 -12.76
C VAL A 114 0.62 14.16 -14.00
N ASP A 115 1.29 13.04 -14.24
CA ASP A 115 2.13 12.86 -15.42
C ASP A 115 1.31 12.91 -16.71
N ASP A 116 0.15 12.27 -16.74
CA ASP A 116 -0.76 12.31 -17.87
C ASP A 116 -1.30 13.72 -18.13
N ALA A 117 -1.58 14.48 -17.06
CA ALA A 117 -1.99 15.88 -17.19
C ALA A 117 -0.87 16.75 -17.81
N ARG A 118 0.37 16.51 -17.44
CA ARG A 118 1.52 17.20 -18.03
C ARG A 118 1.66 16.88 -19.52
N VAL A 119 1.47 15.63 -19.90
CA VAL A 119 1.46 15.20 -21.31
C VAL A 119 0.35 15.90 -22.07
N ALA A 120 -0.86 15.93 -21.52
CA ALA A 120 -2.00 16.61 -22.15
C ALA A 120 -1.72 18.11 -22.41
N LEU A 121 -1.08 18.79 -21.45
CA LEU A 121 -0.66 20.19 -21.65
C LEU A 121 0.35 20.34 -22.78
N ARG A 122 1.35 19.48 -22.85
CA ARG A 122 2.34 19.50 -23.92
C ARG A 122 1.72 19.24 -25.29
N ASP A 123 0.69 18.41 -25.34
CA ASP A 123 -0.01 18.06 -26.57
C ASP A 123 -1.08 19.09 -26.96
N GLY A 124 -1.19 20.18 -26.22
CA GLY A 124 -2.13 21.25 -26.51
C GLY A 124 -3.58 20.95 -26.14
N ASP A 125 -3.80 20.06 -25.17
CA ASP A 125 -5.14 19.71 -24.66
C ASP A 125 -5.30 20.13 -23.18
N PRO A 126 -5.53 21.44 -22.92
CA PRO A 126 -5.68 21.93 -21.56
C PRO A 126 -6.95 21.43 -20.87
N ALA A 127 -8.02 21.14 -21.63
CA ALA A 127 -9.25 20.59 -21.04
C ALA A 127 -9.04 19.22 -20.44
N GLU A 128 -8.32 18.34 -21.15
CA GLU A 128 -7.93 17.02 -20.62
C GLU A 128 -7.01 17.15 -19.42
N ALA A 129 -6.05 18.07 -19.46
CA ALA A 129 -5.15 18.33 -18.33
C ALA A 129 -5.93 18.73 -17.06
N VAL A 130 -6.94 19.57 -17.20
CA VAL A 130 -7.81 19.97 -16.07
C VAL A 130 -8.59 18.77 -15.55
N ARG A 131 -9.15 17.95 -16.43
CA ARG A 131 -9.91 16.77 -16.05
C ARG A 131 -9.04 15.80 -15.23
N LEU A 132 -7.84 15.51 -15.72
CA LEU A 132 -6.90 14.60 -15.04
C LEU A 132 -6.41 15.18 -13.71
N THR A 133 -6.14 16.48 -13.65
CA THR A 133 -5.72 17.14 -12.41
C THR A 133 -6.82 17.07 -11.35
N ARG A 134 -8.07 17.27 -11.74
CA ARG A 134 -9.20 17.14 -10.81
C ARG A 134 -9.35 15.72 -10.29
N GLN A 135 -9.17 14.72 -11.14
CA GLN A 135 -9.17 13.32 -10.71
C GLN A 135 -8.02 13.04 -9.71
N ALA A 136 -6.83 13.57 -9.98
CA ALA A 136 -5.69 13.41 -9.09
C ALA A 136 -5.96 14.02 -7.71
N LEU A 137 -6.46 15.24 -7.67
CA LEU A 137 -6.77 15.93 -6.41
C LEU A 137 -7.89 15.25 -5.62
N ALA A 138 -8.85 14.62 -6.31
CA ALA A 138 -9.95 13.90 -5.66
C ALA A 138 -9.49 12.65 -4.90
N LEU A 139 -8.28 12.15 -5.15
CA LEU A 139 -7.71 11.02 -4.40
C LEU A 139 -7.28 11.42 -2.98
N TRP A 140 -7.02 12.69 -2.74
CA TRP A 140 -6.62 13.20 -1.43
C TRP A 140 -7.83 13.31 -0.50
N ARG A 141 -7.73 12.68 0.67
CA ARG A 141 -8.76 12.68 1.73
C ARG A 141 -8.36 13.53 2.93
N GLY A 142 -7.12 13.96 2.98
CA GLY A 142 -6.51 14.75 4.05
C GLY A 142 -4.99 14.69 3.93
N PRO A 143 -4.24 15.18 4.95
CA PRO A 143 -2.79 15.05 4.94
C PRO A 143 -2.38 13.59 4.79
N ALA A 144 -1.38 13.33 3.94
CA ALA A 144 -0.89 11.98 3.71
C ALA A 144 -0.45 11.34 5.03
N LEU A 145 -0.88 10.11 5.27
CA LEU A 145 -0.52 9.32 6.45
C LEU A 145 -0.80 10.03 7.78
N ALA A 146 -1.87 10.80 7.84
CA ALA A 146 -2.19 11.67 8.98
C ALA A 146 -2.33 10.93 10.32
N ASP A 147 -2.70 9.65 10.30
CA ASP A 147 -2.91 8.83 11.49
C ASP A 147 -1.70 8.00 11.90
N VAL A 148 -0.57 8.16 11.22
CA VAL A 148 0.64 7.32 11.43
C VAL A 148 1.88 8.16 11.74
N ALA A 149 1.73 9.46 11.80
CA ALA A 149 2.82 10.38 12.13
C ALA A 149 3.20 10.30 13.62
#